data_5435567568f7a1a16575e8211bc39e86
#
_entry.id   5435567568f7a1a16575e8211bc39e86
#
_cell.length_a   1.000
_cell.length_b   1.000
_cell.length_c   1.000
_cell.angle_alpha   90.00
_cell.angle_beta   90.00
_cell.angle_gamma   90.00
#
_symmetry.space_group_name_H-M   'P 1'
#
loop_
_entity.id
_entity.type
_entity.pdbx_description
1 polymer ?
#
loop_
_entity_poly.entity_id
_entity_poly.type
_entity_poly.pdbx_seq_one_letter_code
_entity_poly.pdbx_strand_id
1 'polypeptide(L)'
;MKKGKKWKKIEAFCILLIVTLLLIFVRILYQPGTESERGELYTFSNGWYQLKDGKKTELKLPCFVTADKDGQIILYNDMLSEADKGKILSIRGIQDQLEVCIGDRLLYQYKDNRFEKNRQMKGKIWADISLPEKIGQEVLSISYETKKNARLYVYAPMIGEFCFIFRQHLLGSFFSILMILGMTGLGLVSVIVFLYTRHRQIVEKKFLNVALFLILCSLWCIFDSGIYQMYGSQNAAGTLISFYAFMTMPVPMLLFVQNTVSESVRWIPQVWIFLLYANAVLQGFLYFLFRIPFIDMLFITHLLLFTGVVSMILLLWKEYRKTQEKEVNLCLKAFGVLGISGVIALVLYWVLSIYWYESIFQFGILLYIAVLFWGLLCKVSNNIQFCLEQEVYRRMSLEDRMTDMKNRKSFEMYIEEIQEGAILLENVLLLFVKIAELKKINDISGRQMGDETVIRTARSIQSAERSVLEQ
;
A
#
# COMPACT_ATOMS: atom_id res chain seq x y z
N MET A 1 34.24 -2.58 -7.55
CA MET A 1 34.29 -1.85 -6.26
C MET A 1 33.51 -0.51 -6.20
N LYS A 2 33.37 0.31 -7.25
CA LYS A 2 32.65 1.59 -7.20
C LYS A 2 31.11 1.47 -7.07
N LYS A 3 30.47 0.41 -7.57
CA LYS A 3 29.00 0.19 -7.49
C LYS A 3 28.50 -0.10 -6.06
N GLY A 4 29.23 -0.86 -5.26
CA GLY A 4 28.82 -1.16 -3.86
C GLY A 4 28.80 0.07 -2.93
N LYS A 5 29.63 1.09 -3.18
CA LYS A 5 29.61 2.37 -2.44
C LYS A 5 28.37 3.23 -2.74
N LYS A 6 27.83 3.15 -3.97
CA LYS A 6 26.65 3.93 -4.38
C LYS A 6 25.36 3.35 -3.75
N TRP A 7 25.27 2.02 -3.65
CA TRP A 7 24.15 1.32 -3.00
C TRP A 7 24.09 1.54 -1.49
N LYS A 8 25.25 1.50 -0.80
CA LYS A 8 25.31 1.81 0.65
C LYS A 8 24.90 3.27 0.94
N LYS A 9 25.13 4.21 0.01
CA LYS A 9 24.66 5.58 0.17
C LYS A 9 23.15 5.72 0.01
N ILE A 10 22.53 4.95 -0.88
CA ILE A 10 21.07 4.92 -1.07
C ILE A 10 20.41 4.27 0.16
N GLU A 11 20.95 3.16 0.67
CA GLU A 11 20.49 2.52 1.92
C GLU A 11 20.57 3.50 3.10
N ALA A 12 21.72 4.17 3.27
CA ALA A 12 21.89 5.16 4.34
C ALA A 12 20.93 6.35 4.19
N PHE A 13 20.66 6.81 2.97
CA PHE A 13 19.68 7.85 2.69
C PHE A 13 18.26 7.43 3.01
N CYS A 14 17.85 6.21 2.63
CA CYS A 14 16.54 5.66 2.95
C CYS A 14 16.35 5.49 4.47
N ILE A 15 17.37 4.99 5.17
CA ILE A 15 17.34 4.86 6.64
C ILE A 15 17.24 6.25 7.29
N LEU A 16 18.03 7.23 6.83
CA LEU A 16 17.99 8.60 7.33
C LEU A 16 16.61 9.24 7.11
N LEU A 17 16.02 9.03 5.92
CA LEU A 17 14.68 9.53 5.59
C LEU A 17 13.62 8.93 6.52
N ILE A 18 13.67 7.60 6.75
CA ILE A 18 12.75 6.90 7.66
C ILE A 18 12.91 7.42 9.09
N VAL A 19 14.14 7.57 9.58
CA VAL A 19 14.42 8.10 10.92
C VAL A 19 13.95 9.55 11.06
N THR A 20 14.18 10.38 10.04
CA THR A 20 13.73 11.79 10.04
C THR A 20 12.20 11.87 10.07
N LEU A 21 11.51 11.05 9.27
CA LEU A 21 10.04 10.96 9.27
C LEU A 21 9.51 10.47 10.62
N LEU A 22 10.17 9.50 11.24
CA LEU A 22 9.85 8.99 12.57
C LEU A 22 10.03 10.06 13.65
N LEU A 23 11.11 10.84 13.60
CA LEU A 23 11.37 11.96 14.53
C LEU A 23 10.34 13.08 14.35
N ILE A 24 9.97 13.42 13.11
CA ILE A 24 8.92 14.39 12.81
C ILE A 24 7.58 13.88 13.38
N PHE A 25 7.27 12.61 13.18
CA PHE A 25 6.06 11.96 13.71
C PHE A 25 6.04 11.98 15.24
N VAL A 26 7.14 11.61 15.91
CA VAL A 26 7.26 11.67 17.37
C VAL A 26 7.08 13.11 17.87
N ARG A 27 7.65 14.11 17.17
CA ARG A 27 7.51 15.52 17.53
C ARG A 27 6.07 16.03 17.37
N ILE A 28 5.35 15.55 16.35
CA ILE A 28 3.93 15.88 16.13
C ILE A 28 3.05 15.23 17.21
N LEU A 29 3.36 13.99 17.62
CA LEU A 29 2.66 13.31 18.72
C LEU A 29 2.95 13.93 20.08
N TYR A 30 4.14 14.49 20.27
CA TYR A 30 4.61 15.07 21.54
C TYR A 30 4.35 16.59 21.63
N GLN A 31 3.43 17.15 20.84
CA GLN A 31 2.96 18.49 21.16
C GLN A 31 2.11 18.39 22.44
N PRO A 32 2.62 18.90 23.59
CA PRO A 32 1.80 19.00 24.77
C PRO A 32 0.59 19.84 24.35
N GLY A 33 -0.61 19.34 24.65
CA GLY A 33 -1.82 20.10 24.45
C GLY A 33 -1.63 21.43 25.15
N THR A 34 -1.35 22.47 24.39
CA THR A 34 -1.49 23.81 24.89
C THR A 34 -2.94 23.90 25.27
N GLU A 35 -3.22 24.01 26.58
CA GLU A 35 -4.45 24.58 27.09
C GLU A 35 -4.45 26.01 26.53
N SER A 36 -4.86 26.15 25.29
CA SER A 36 -5.09 27.43 24.67
C SER A 36 -6.28 28.01 25.41
N GLU A 37 -6.05 29.14 26.04
CA GLU A 37 -7.11 30.00 26.55
C GLU A 37 -8.22 30.08 25.50
N ARG A 38 -9.52 30.07 25.92
CA ARG A 38 -10.78 29.95 25.17
C ARG A 38 -10.92 30.76 23.84
N GLY A 39 -9.86 30.85 23.00
CA GLY A 39 -9.86 31.72 21.83
C GLY A 39 -10.15 31.00 20.51
N GLU A 40 -9.34 30.05 20.14
CA GLU A 40 -9.31 29.59 18.76
C GLU A 40 -9.68 28.10 18.60
N LEU A 41 -9.18 27.21 19.46
CA LEU A 41 -9.47 25.78 19.50
C LEU A 41 -9.25 25.24 20.92
N TYR A 42 -10.19 24.48 21.44
CA TYR A 42 -10.02 23.82 22.73
C TYR A 42 -10.75 22.47 22.77
N THR A 43 -10.28 21.60 23.68
CA THR A 43 -10.90 20.30 23.93
C THR A 43 -11.97 20.46 25.00
N PHE A 44 -13.20 20.16 24.66
CA PHE A 44 -14.36 20.33 25.54
C PHE A 44 -14.50 19.11 26.46
N SER A 45 -13.60 19.03 27.47
CA SER A 45 -13.47 17.88 28.38
C SER A 45 -14.27 17.95 29.65
N ASN A 46 -14.55 19.14 30.16
CA ASN A 46 -15.16 19.40 31.48
C ASN A 46 -16.64 19.76 31.37
N GLY A 47 -17.36 19.66 32.48
CA GLY A 47 -18.78 20.05 32.58
C GLY A 47 -19.76 19.01 32.01
N TRP A 48 -19.29 17.84 31.61
CA TRP A 48 -20.14 16.77 31.13
C TRP A 48 -20.79 16.01 32.30
N TYR A 49 -22.05 15.62 32.10
CA TYR A 49 -22.75 14.78 33.07
C TYR A 49 -23.77 13.88 32.36
N GLN A 50 -24.10 12.79 33.04
CA GLN A 50 -25.17 11.86 32.64
C GLN A 50 -26.23 11.85 33.74
N LEU A 51 -27.49 11.81 33.35
CA LEU A 51 -28.59 11.61 34.29
C LEU A 51 -28.89 10.09 34.40
N LYS A 52 -28.63 9.51 35.59
CA LYS A 52 -28.97 8.11 35.88
C LYS A 52 -29.94 8.08 37.06
N ASP A 53 -31.09 7.49 36.82
CA ASP A 53 -32.18 7.43 37.85
C ASP A 53 -32.46 8.77 38.49
N GLY A 54 -32.44 9.87 37.70
CA GLY A 54 -32.65 11.21 38.14
C GLY A 54 -31.48 11.89 38.90
N LYS A 55 -30.34 11.18 39.06
CA LYS A 55 -29.13 11.74 39.68
C LYS A 55 -28.11 12.19 38.62
N LYS A 56 -27.61 13.42 38.81
CA LYS A 56 -26.53 13.98 37.97
C LYS A 56 -25.21 13.29 38.36
N THR A 57 -24.59 12.58 37.39
CA THR A 57 -23.26 11.99 37.54
C THR A 57 -22.30 12.74 36.65
N GLU A 58 -21.35 13.46 37.25
CA GLU A 58 -20.33 14.21 36.52
C GLU A 58 -19.31 13.29 35.86
N LEU A 59 -18.89 13.69 34.67
CA LEU A 59 -17.94 12.96 33.82
C LEU A 59 -16.89 13.93 33.29
N LYS A 60 -15.67 13.43 33.16
CA LYS A 60 -14.60 14.13 32.44
C LYS A 60 -14.25 13.32 31.20
N LEU A 61 -14.46 13.88 30.03
CA LEU A 61 -14.11 13.26 28.76
C LEU A 61 -12.63 13.45 28.42
N PRO A 62 -11.95 12.46 27.77
CA PRO A 62 -12.53 11.20 27.29
C PRO A 62 -12.66 10.14 28.38
N CYS A 63 -13.75 9.35 28.36
CA CYS A 63 -13.94 8.25 29.30
C CYS A 63 -14.86 7.14 28.73
N PHE A 64 -14.91 6.01 29.42
CA PHE A 64 -15.89 4.97 29.13
C PHE A 64 -17.22 5.29 29.81
N VAL A 65 -18.30 5.32 29.03
CA VAL A 65 -19.65 5.52 29.49
C VAL A 65 -20.47 4.26 29.25
N THR A 66 -21.28 3.85 30.21
CA THR A 66 -22.14 2.67 30.10
C THR A 66 -23.54 3.09 29.64
N ALA A 67 -24.05 2.46 28.59
CA ALA A 67 -25.40 2.66 28.11
C ALA A 67 -26.43 2.22 29.17
N ASP A 68 -27.61 2.81 29.10
CA ASP A 68 -28.76 2.45 29.92
C ASP A 68 -29.38 1.08 29.44
N LYS A 69 -30.54 0.75 30.07
CA LYS A 69 -31.29 -0.49 29.77
C LYS A 69 -31.89 -0.49 28.37
N ASP A 70 -32.02 0.67 27.75
CA ASP A 70 -32.55 0.85 26.40
C ASP A 70 -31.45 0.96 25.36
N GLY A 71 -30.17 0.99 25.77
CA GLY A 71 -29.01 1.08 24.90
C GLY A 71 -28.66 2.53 24.55
N GLN A 72 -29.18 3.51 25.30
CA GLN A 72 -28.91 4.92 25.07
C GLN A 72 -27.84 5.46 26.03
N ILE A 73 -27.06 6.41 25.55
CA ILE A 73 -26.14 7.22 26.32
C ILE A 73 -26.45 8.68 25.98
N ILE A 74 -26.94 9.42 26.94
CA ILE A 74 -27.19 10.85 26.76
C ILE A 74 -26.25 11.61 27.67
N LEU A 75 -25.39 12.44 27.09
CA LEU A 75 -24.46 13.30 27.79
C LEU A 75 -24.92 14.75 27.69
N TYR A 76 -24.90 15.43 28.78
CA TYR A 76 -25.29 16.83 28.88
C TYR A 76 -24.11 17.71 29.25
N ASN A 77 -24.08 18.93 28.74
CA ASN A 77 -23.10 19.95 29.14
C ASN A 77 -23.77 21.33 29.19
N ASP A 78 -23.60 21.99 30.31
CA ASP A 78 -24.15 23.31 30.59
C ASP A 78 -23.09 24.44 30.54
N MET A 79 -21.86 24.13 30.12
CA MET A 79 -20.76 25.09 30.07
C MET A 79 -20.57 25.75 28.68
N LEU A 80 -21.44 25.44 27.71
CA LEU A 80 -21.40 26.09 26.40
C LEU A 80 -21.75 27.61 26.60
N SER A 81 -21.01 28.47 25.94
CA SER A 81 -21.11 29.92 26.19
C SER A 81 -21.27 30.73 24.90
N GLU A 82 -21.68 31.99 25.03
CA GLU A 82 -21.73 32.96 23.92
C GLU A 82 -20.38 33.12 23.19
N ALA A 83 -19.24 32.82 23.83
CA ALA A 83 -17.93 32.82 23.19
C ALA A 83 -17.74 31.72 22.16
N ASP A 84 -18.63 30.72 22.13
CA ASP A 84 -18.58 29.57 21.21
C ASP A 84 -19.52 29.70 20.02
N LYS A 85 -20.25 30.84 19.94
CA LYS A 85 -21.16 31.13 18.82
C LYS A 85 -20.46 31.06 17.48
N GLY A 86 -21.10 30.43 16.49
CA GLY A 86 -20.60 30.30 15.14
C GLY A 86 -19.37 29.39 14.96
N LYS A 87 -18.80 28.86 16.07
CA LYS A 87 -17.70 27.89 16.00
C LYS A 87 -18.20 26.52 15.59
N ILE A 88 -17.25 25.62 15.32
CA ILE A 88 -17.51 24.22 15.00
C ILE A 88 -17.33 23.36 16.25
N LEU A 89 -18.33 22.53 16.54
CA LEU A 89 -18.26 21.43 17.50
C LEU A 89 -17.90 20.16 16.70
N SER A 90 -16.71 19.63 16.95
CA SER A 90 -16.21 18.43 16.27
C SER A 90 -16.30 17.21 17.20
N ILE A 91 -17.03 16.19 16.77
CA ILE A 91 -17.26 14.93 17.49
C ILE A 91 -16.73 13.77 16.65
N ARG A 92 -16.01 12.85 17.30
CA ARG A 92 -15.45 11.65 16.67
C ARG A 92 -15.89 10.39 17.39
N GLY A 93 -16.03 9.29 16.65
CA GLY A 93 -16.27 7.97 17.24
C GLY A 93 -16.78 6.94 16.24
N ILE A 94 -17.00 5.71 16.74
CA ILE A 94 -17.70 4.67 16.01
C ILE A 94 -19.13 4.65 16.54
N GLN A 95 -20.09 5.01 15.71
CA GLN A 95 -21.46 5.25 16.11
C GLN A 95 -22.46 4.45 15.26
N ASP A 96 -23.53 4.00 15.92
CA ASP A 96 -24.75 3.53 15.26
C ASP A 96 -25.68 4.71 14.99
N GLN A 97 -25.84 5.56 16.01
CA GLN A 97 -26.62 6.78 15.96
C GLN A 97 -25.92 7.84 16.81
N LEU A 98 -25.93 9.05 16.31
CA LEU A 98 -25.45 10.24 17.00
C LEU A 98 -26.45 11.37 16.78
N GLU A 99 -26.98 11.93 17.86
CA GLU A 99 -27.80 13.12 17.82
C GLU A 99 -27.20 14.22 18.71
N VAL A 100 -27.19 15.43 18.19
CA VAL A 100 -26.67 16.61 18.91
C VAL A 100 -27.73 17.67 18.90
N CYS A 101 -28.13 18.08 20.12
CA CYS A 101 -29.15 19.11 20.33
C CYS A 101 -28.62 20.21 21.26
N ILE A 102 -29.14 21.43 21.11
CA ILE A 102 -29.02 22.53 22.05
C ILE A 102 -30.44 22.87 22.50
N GLY A 103 -30.76 22.67 23.79
CA GLY A 103 -32.14 22.68 24.27
C GLY A 103 -33.00 21.69 23.46
N ASP A 104 -34.09 22.18 22.89
CA ASP A 104 -34.99 21.37 22.03
C ASP A 104 -34.62 21.43 20.55
N ARG A 105 -33.57 22.17 20.18
CA ARG A 105 -33.15 22.34 18.80
C ARG A 105 -32.19 21.26 18.38
N LEU A 106 -32.59 20.40 17.39
CA LEU A 106 -31.70 19.42 16.74
C LEU A 106 -30.70 20.15 15.83
N LEU A 107 -29.39 19.99 16.08
CA LEU A 107 -28.31 20.54 15.25
C LEU A 107 -27.79 19.53 14.27
N TYR A 108 -27.67 18.26 14.67
CA TYR A 108 -27.09 17.21 13.86
C TYR A 108 -27.69 15.86 14.20
N GLN A 109 -27.96 15.06 13.18
CA GLN A 109 -28.43 13.69 13.33
C GLN A 109 -27.66 12.78 12.37
N TYR A 110 -27.13 11.69 12.90
CA TYR A 110 -26.58 10.55 12.15
C TYR A 110 -27.30 9.29 12.59
N LYS A 111 -27.84 8.56 11.61
CA LYS A 111 -28.60 7.32 11.88
C LYS A 111 -28.43 6.35 10.73
N ASP A 112 -28.39 5.04 11.01
CA ASP A 112 -28.42 4.01 9.96
C ASP A 112 -29.77 4.06 9.21
N ASN A 113 -29.73 4.58 7.97
CA ASN A 113 -30.91 4.81 7.13
C ASN A 113 -30.74 4.21 5.73
N ARG A 114 -30.62 2.90 5.63
CA ARG A 114 -30.35 2.14 4.40
C ARG A 114 -31.27 2.43 3.23
N PHE A 115 -32.49 2.88 3.48
CA PHE A 115 -33.54 3.07 2.49
C PHE A 115 -33.67 4.54 2.05
N GLU A 116 -32.98 5.45 2.68
CA GLU A 116 -32.99 6.86 2.33
C GLU A 116 -31.96 7.22 1.26
N LYS A 117 -32.16 8.37 0.61
CA LYS A 117 -31.30 8.88 -0.47
C LYS A 117 -29.84 9.07 0.00
N ASN A 118 -29.65 9.49 1.25
CA ASN A 118 -28.35 9.62 1.91
C ASN A 118 -28.12 8.45 2.86
N ARG A 119 -27.80 7.27 2.31
CA ARG A 119 -27.56 6.07 3.08
C ARG A 119 -26.39 6.25 4.06
N GLN A 120 -26.65 6.01 5.32
CA GLN A 120 -25.67 5.96 6.39
C GLN A 120 -25.61 4.56 6.96
N MET A 121 -24.51 4.15 7.53
CA MET A 121 -24.34 2.85 8.19
C MET A 121 -23.36 2.96 9.33
N LYS A 122 -23.46 2.06 10.31
CA LYS A 122 -22.54 2.02 11.45
C LYS A 122 -21.08 2.08 11.00
N GLY A 123 -20.34 3.04 11.52
CA GLY A 123 -18.94 3.24 11.17
C GLY A 123 -18.29 4.39 11.93
N LYS A 124 -17.07 4.71 11.55
CA LYS A 124 -16.34 5.87 12.07
C LYS A 124 -16.97 7.16 11.57
N ILE A 125 -17.27 8.07 12.48
CA ILE A 125 -17.85 9.37 12.19
C ILE A 125 -16.88 10.47 12.59
N TRP A 126 -16.78 11.49 11.73
CA TRP A 126 -16.29 12.83 12.04
C TRP A 126 -17.45 13.79 11.79
N ALA A 127 -18.08 14.24 12.88
CA ALA A 127 -19.21 15.17 12.81
C ALA A 127 -18.72 16.56 13.20
N ASP A 128 -18.56 17.43 12.20
CA ASP A 128 -18.22 18.83 12.36
C ASP A 128 -19.52 19.65 12.24
N ILE A 129 -19.99 20.16 13.37
CA ILE A 129 -21.32 20.75 13.55
C ILE A 129 -21.17 22.23 13.81
N SER A 130 -21.77 23.08 12.98
CA SER A 130 -21.78 24.52 13.21
C SER A 130 -22.68 24.88 14.40
N LEU A 131 -22.11 25.49 15.40
CA LEU A 131 -22.88 26.04 16.54
C LEU A 131 -23.66 27.27 16.08
N PRO A 132 -24.87 27.52 16.67
CA PRO A 132 -25.71 28.64 16.29
C PRO A 132 -25.09 30.00 16.68
N GLU A 133 -25.49 31.04 15.96
CA GLU A 133 -25.05 32.42 16.20
C GLU A 133 -25.55 33.00 17.56
N LYS A 134 -26.56 32.38 18.15
CA LYS A 134 -27.10 32.74 19.46
C LYS A 134 -27.12 31.51 20.34
N ILE A 135 -26.32 31.52 21.39
CA ILE A 135 -26.25 30.47 22.40
C ILE A 135 -26.76 31.11 23.70
N GLY A 136 -27.92 30.65 24.14
CA GLY A 136 -28.46 31.06 25.44
C GLY A 136 -27.90 30.22 26.59
N GLN A 137 -28.61 30.16 27.71
CA GLN A 137 -28.32 29.22 28.81
C GLN A 137 -28.86 27.80 28.51
N GLU A 138 -28.86 27.41 27.24
CA GLU A 138 -29.40 26.13 26.82
C GLU A 138 -28.33 25.02 26.99
N VAL A 139 -28.79 23.84 27.39
CA VAL A 139 -27.91 22.70 27.63
C VAL A 139 -27.60 21.99 26.29
N LEU A 140 -26.31 21.79 26.02
CA LEU A 140 -25.88 20.90 24.92
C LEU A 140 -26.11 19.46 25.35
N SER A 141 -26.80 18.71 24.50
CA SER A 141 -26.97 17.27 24.69
C SER A 141 -26.41 16.48 23.49
N ILE A 142 -25.68 15.41 23.78
CA ILE A 142 -25.17 14.45 22.78
C ILE A 142 -25.73 13.08 23.14
N SER A 143 -26.49 12.51 22.23
CA SER A 143 -27.10 11.18 22.38
C SER A 143 -26.43 10.18 21.47
N TYR A 144 -26.08 9.04 22.02
CA TYR A 144 -25.53 7.88 21.32
C TYR A 144 -26.42 6.68 21.52
N GLU A 145 -26.62 5.88 20.48
CA GLU A 145 -27.30 4.59 20.57
C GLU A 145 -26.27 3.47 20.40
N THR A 146 -26.37 2.45 21.26
CA THR A 146 -25.47 1.29 21.24
C THR A 146 -26.23 0.05 21.79
N LYS A 147 -25.54 -1.07 21.98
CA LYS A 147 -26.14 -2.26 22.59
C LYS A 147 -26.45 -2.02 24.07
N LYS A 148 -27.52 -2.63 24.57
CA LYS A 148 -27.94 -2.55 25.99
C LYS A 148 -26.76 -2.86 26.92
N ASN A 149 -26.57 -2.03 27.93
CA ASN A 149 -25.49 -2.14 28.91
C ASN A 149 -24.06 -2.17 28.31
N ALA A 150 -23.88 -1.80 27.04
CA ALA A 150 -22.56 -1.73 26.43
C ALA A 150 -21.77 -0.55 26.99
N ARG A 151 -20.44 -0.70 27.03
CA ARG A 151 -19.52 0.39 27.36
C ARG A 151 -19.03 1.03 26.06
N LEU A 152 -19.23 2.32 25.93
CA LEU A 152 -18.74 3.12 24.80
C LEU A 152 -17.64 4.04 25.29
N TYR A 153 -16.53 4.10 24.55
CA TYR A 153 -15.50 5.11 24.78
C TYR A 153 -15.92 6.39 24.07
N VAL A 154 -16.19 7.45 24.86
CA VAL A 154 -16.59 8.75 24.33
C VAL A 154 -15.39 9.67 24.34
N TYR A 155 -15.04 10.17 23.15
CA TYR A 155 -14.00 11.18 23.01
C TYR A 155 -14.51 12.55 23.51
N ALA A 156 -13.57 13.36 24.01
CA ALA A 156 -13.89 14.76 24.28
C ALA A 156 -14.07 15.49 22.94
N PRO A 157 -15.23 16.16 22.73
CA PRO A 157 -15.42 17.01 21.57
C PRO A 157 -14.40 18.16 21.54
N MET A 158 -14.13 18.69 20.34
CA MET A 158 -13.34 19.90 20.15
C MET A 158 -14.26 21.03 19.72
N ILE A 159 -14.01 22.25 20.24
CA ILE A 159 -14.71 23.46 19.80
C ILE A 159 -13.67 24.44 19.28
N GLY A 160 -13.91 25.00 18.08
CA GLY A 160 -13.01 26.00 17.50
C GLY A 160 -13.50 26.50 16.15
N GLU A 161 -12.77 27.43 15.57
CA GLU A 161 -13.02 27.88 14.20
C GLU A 161 -12.71 26.77 13.19
N PHE A 162 -13.38 26.80 12.04
CA PHE A 162 -13.26 25.79 11.00
C PHE A 162 -11.81 25.52 10.60
N CYS A 163 -11.00 26.55 10.41
CA CYS A 163 -9.61 26.41 9.98
C CYS A 163 -8.75 25.64 10.99
N PHE A 164 -8.97 25.84 12.30
CA PHE A 164 -8.25 25.15 13.36
C PHE A 164 -8.72 23.70 13.53
N ILE A 165 -10.03 23.43 13.43
CA ILE A 165 -10.59 22.07 13.42
C ILE A 165 -10.05 21.30 12.22
N PHE A 166 -10.09 21.89 11.02
CA PHE A 166 -9.55 21.29 9.79
C PHE A 166 -8.05 20.97 9.91
N ARG A 167 -7.26 21.94 10.44
CA ARG A 167 -5.83 21.72 10.71
C ARG A 167 -5.62 20.57 11.68
N GLN A 168 -6.43 20.47 12.74
CA GLN A 168 -6.31 19.39 13.72
C GLN A 168 -6.66 18.02 13.10
N HIS A 169 -7.65 17.94 12.22
CA HIS A 169 -7.96 16.75 11.46
C HIS A 169 -6.80 16.34 10.55
N LEU A 170 -6.19 17.30 9.83
CA LEU A 170 -5.01 17.03 8.99
C LEU A 170 -3.83 16.52 9.82
N LEU A 171 -3.52 17.18 10.93
CA LEU A 171 -2.42 16.76 11.80
C LEU A 171 -2.69 15.37 12.42
N GLY A 172 -3.90 15.11 12.87
CA GLY A 172 -4.30 13.81 13.41
C GLY A 172 -4.27 12.68 12.37
N SER A 173 -4.44 13.01 11.09
CA SER A 173 -4.43 12.06 9.97
C SER A 173 -3.11 12.03 9.21
N PHE A 174 -2.12 12.83 9.62
CA PHE A 174 -0.86 12.99 8.88
C PHE A 174 -0.16 11.66 8.58
N PHE A 175 -0.12 10.74 9.55
CA PHE A 175 0.47 9.42 9.35
C PHE A 175 -0.28 8.63 8.29
N SER A 176 -1.62 8.60 8.33
CA SER A 176 -2.44 7.92 7.33
C SER A 176 -2.27 8.53 5.94
N ILE A 177 -2.19 9.87 5.84
CA ILE A 177 -1.91 10.56 4.56
C ILE A 177 -0.55 10.14 4.00
N LEU A 178 0.49 10.13 4.84
CA LEU A 178 1.82 9.69 4.44
C LEU A 178 1.82 8.24 3.95
N MET A 179 1.10 7.35 4.65
CA MET A 179 0.97 5.95 4.25
C MET A 179 0.22 5.79 2.93
N ILE A 180 -0.88 6.52 2.73
CA ILE A 180 -1.64 6.53 1.48
C ILE A 180 -0.74 6.95 0.32
N LEU A 181 -0.02 8.08 0.47
CA LEU A 181 0.91 8.58 -0.56
C LEU A 181 2.04 7.58 -0.85
N GLY A 182 2.62 7.00 0.19
CA GLY A 182 3.68 5.99 0.06
C GLY A 182 3.21 4.73 -0.66
N MET A 183 2.07 4.15 -0.25
CA MET A 183 1.50 2.96 -0.88
C MET A 183 1.07 3.24 -2.33
N THR A 184 0.42 4.37 -2.58
CA THR A 184 0.03 4.76 -3.95
C THR A 184 1.25 4.96 -4.84
N GLY A 185 2.28 5.68 -4.36
CA GLY A 185 3.52 5.90 -5.10
C GLY A 185 4.25 4.59 -5.42
N LEU A 186 4.43 3.70 -4.45
CA LEU A 186 5.01 2.37 -4.67
C LEU A 186 4.15 1.51 -5.60
N GLY A 187 2.82 1.61 -5.51
CA GLY A 187 1.88 0.95 -6.42
C GLY A 187 2.09 1.39 -7.87
N LEU A 188 2.19 2.70 -8.12
CA LEU A 188 2.47 3.25 -9.44
C LEU A 188 3.83 2.80 -9.99
N VAL A 189 4.88 2.85 -9.15
CA VAL A 189 6.21 2.32 -9.54
C VAL A 189 6.12 0.84 -9.89
N SER A 190 5.36 0.05 -9.13
CA SER A 190 5.17 -1.38 -9.40
C SER A 190 4.47 -1.63 -10.74
N VAL A 191 3.47 -0.81 -11.11
CA VAL A 191 2.83 -0.85 -12.44
C VAL A 191 3.83 -0.51 -13.55
N ILE A 192 4.62 0.56 -13.37
CA ILE A 192 5.64 0.96 -14.36
C ILE A 192 6.66 -0.17 -14.58
N VAL A 193 7.16 -0.77 -13.49
CA VAL A 193 8.09 -1.91 -13.58
C VAL A 193 7.43 -3.10 -14.28
N PHE A 194 6.17 -3.42 -13.98
CA PHE A 194 5.43 -4.47 -14.67
C PHE A 194 5.31 -4.21 -16.18
N LEU A 195 4.94 -2.99 -16.57
CA LEU A 195 4.83 -2.61 -17.99
C LEU A 195 6.19 -2.68 -18.71
N TYR A 196 7.26 -2.21 -18.05
CA TYR A 196 8.62 -2.32 -18.57
C TYR A 196 9.06 -3.77 -18.76
N THR A 197 8.88 -4.63 -17.76
CA THR A 197 9.25 -6.05 -17.85
C THR A 197 8.42 -6.80 -18.90
N ARG A 198 7.13 -6.44 -19.03
CA ARG A 198 6.27 -6.98 -20.09
C ARG A 198 6.75 -6.58 -21.48
N HIS A 199 7.16 -5.33 -21.69
CA HIS A 199 7.70 -4.87 -22.97
C HIS A 199 8.99 -5.61 -23.34
N ARG A 200 9.82 -5.96 -22.36
CA ARG A 200 11.05 -6.75 -22.53
C ARG A 200 10.82 -8.25 -22.60
N GLN A 201 9.58 -8.72 -22.69
CA GLN A 201 9.18 -10.13 -22.67
C GLN A 201 9.60 -10.91 -21.40
N ILE A 202 10.02 -10.20 -20.35
CA ILE A 202 10.33 -10.75 -19.04
C ILE A 202 9.08 -10.57 -18.18
N VAL A 203 8.06 -11.44 -18.36
CA VAL A 203 6.76 -11.25 -17.70
C VAL A 203 6.83 -11.64 -16.22
N GLU A 204 6.97 -10.67 -15.34
CA GLU A 204 6.88 -10.85 -13.88
C GLU A 204 5.52 -10.38 -13.34
N LYS A 205 4.50 -11.27 -13.39
CA LYS A 205 3.13 -10.99 -12.89
C LYS A 205 3.11 -10.58 -11.41
N LYS A 206 4.16 -10.86 -10.65
CA LYS A 206 4.30 -10.54 -9.24
C LYS A 206 4.27 -9.03 -8.96
N PHE A 207 4.81 -8.20 -9.88
CA PHE A 207 4.71 -6.74 -9.75
C PHE A 207 3.28 -6.22 -9.87
N LEU A 208 2.46 -6.84 -10.73
CA LEU A 208 1.05 -6.52 -10.84
C LEU A 208 0.30 -6.86 -9.54
N ASN A 209 0.60 -8.02 -8.94
CA ASN A 209 -0.01 -8.40 -7.66
C ASN A 209 0.37 -7.43 -6.54
N VAL A 210 1.63 -6.99 -6.47
CA VAL A 210 2.07 -5.96 -5.52
C VAL A 210 1.35 -4.64 -5.76
N ALA A 211 1.21 -4.20 -7.02
CA ALA A 211 0.50 -2.98 -7.37
C ALA A 211 -0.97 -3.02 -6.94
N LEU A 212 -1.69 -4.11 -7.26
CA LEU A 212 -3.09 -4.30 -6.87
C LEU A 212 -3.27 -4.30 -5.35
N PHE A 213 -2.37 -4.98 -4.63
CA PHE A 213 -2.38 -4.96 -3.17
C PHE A 213 -2.25 -3.54 -2.62
N LEU A 214 -1.26 -2.78 -3.09
CA LEU A 214 -0.98 -1.42 -2.63
C LEU A 214 -2.14 -0.45 -2.94
N ILE A 215 -2.77 -0.59 -4.11
CA ILE A 215 -3.96 0.18 -4.48
C ILE A 215 -5.13 -0.13 -3.52
N LEU A 216 -5.38 -1.41 -3.23
CA LEU A 216 -6.44 -1.81 -2.31
C LEU A 216 -6.15 -1.35 -0.87
N CYS A 217 -4.89 -1.43 -0.41
CA CYS A 217 -4.49 -0.89 0.88
C CYS A 217 -4.66 0.63 0.96
N SER A 218 -4.28 1.36 -0.09
CA SER A 218 -4.48 2.83 -0.14
C SER A 218 -5.95 3.18 -0.11
N LEU A 219 -6.78 2.46 -0.88
CA LEU A 219 -8.23 2.64 -0.90
C LEU A 219 -8.84 2.38 0.49
N TRP A 220 -8.46 1.27 1.13
CA TRP A 220 -8.87 1.00 2.49
C TRP A 220 -8.45 2.12 3.44
N CYS A 221 -7.19 2.56 3.43
CA CYS A 221 -6.71 3.63 4.31
C CYS A 221 -7.44 4.96 4.09
N ILE A 222 -7.78 5.34 2.86
CA ILE A 222 -8.54 6.57 2.56
C ILE A 222 -9.90 6.55 3.26
N PHE A 223 -10.63 5.43 3.12
CA PHE A 223 -11.98 5.33 3.64
C PHE A 223 -12.05 4.94 5.13
N ASP A 224 -11.06 4.20 5.63
CA ASP A 224 -11.02 3.80 7.05
C ASP A 224 -10.51 4.93 7.97
N SER A 225 -9.55 5.74 7.50
CA SER A 225 -9.04 6.89 8.28
C SER A 225 -10.05 8.02 8.48
N GLY A 226 -11.14 8.04 7.72
CA GLY A 226 -12.12 9.12 7.74
C GLY A 226 -11.69 10.39 7.00
N ILE A 227 -10.51 10.44 6.39
CA ILE A 227 -9.99 11.63 5.67
C ILE A 227 -10.98 12.12 4.61
N TYR A 228 -11.66 11.20 3.92
CA TYR A 228 -12.65 11.57 2.90
C TYR A 228 -13.84 12.37 3.46
N GLN A 229 -14.13 12.25 4.76
CA GLN A 229 -15.22 12.99 5.43
C GLN A 229 -14.90 14.48 5.60
N MET A 230 -13.63 14.88 5.46
CA MET A 230 -13.24 16.30 5.44
C MET A 230 -13.78 17.04 4.19
N TYR A 231 -14.11 16.30 3.13
CA TYR A 231 -14.59 16.85 1.85
C TYR A 231 -16.06 16.51 1.57
N GLY A 232 -16.69 15.74 2.43
CA GLY A 232 -18.08 15.33 2.25
C GLY A 232 -18.65 14.62 3.49
N SER A 233 -19.96 14.48 3.55
CA SER A 233 -20.61 13.73 4.62
C SER A 233 -20.29 12.24 4.52
N GLN A 234 -20.22 11.57 5.67
CA GLN A 234 -20.10 10.11 5.68
C GLN A 234 -21.35 9.48 5.06
N ASN A 235 -21.12 8.57 4.13
CA ASN A 235 -22.17 7.78 3.50
C ASN A 235 -21.86 6.28 3.50
N ALA A 236 -22.87 5.45 3.27
CA ALA A 236 -22.72 4.00 3.22
C ALA A 236 -21.70 3.54 2.17
N ALA A 237 -21.54 4.27 1.06
CA ALA A 237 -20.62 3.91 0.00
C ALA A 237 -19.15 3.91 0.48
N GLY A 238 -18.73 4.95 1.22
CA GLY A 238 -17.38 5.02 1.80
C GLY A 238 -17.10 3.86 2.75
N THR A 239 -18.04 3.56 3.63
CA THR A 239 -17.94 2.45 4.57
C THR A 239 -17.90 1.10 3.84
N LEU A 240 -18.75 0.89 2.83
CA LEU A 240 -18.73 -0.33 1.99
C LEU A 240 -17.40 -0.50 1.29
N ILE A 241 -16.86 0.55 0.67
CA ILE A 241 -15.57 0.51 0.00
C ILE A 241 -14.47 0.13 0.98
N SER A 242 -14.45 0.71 2.19
CA SER A 242 -13.48 0.36 3.24
C SER A 242 -13.52 -1.12 3.57
N PHE A 243 -14.70 -1.68 3.90
CA PHE A 243 -14.82 -3.08 4.27
C PHE A 243 -14.47 -4.04 3.13
N TYR A 244 -14.95 -3.78 1.92
CA TYR A 244 -14.64 -4.64 0.77
C TYR A 244 -13.17 -4.55 0.37
N ALA A 245 -12.55 -3.37 0.42
CA ALA A 245 -11.12 -3.22 0.20
C ALA A 245 -10.32 -4.01 1.25
N PHE A 246 -10.69 -3.92 2.53
CA PHE A 246 -10.06 -4.67 3.62
C PHE A 246 -10.19 -6.19 3.44
N MET A 247 -11.37 -6.70 3.09
CA MET A 247 -11.59 -8.13 2.89
C MET A 247 -10.87 -8.69 1.65
N THR A 248 -10.69 -7.87 0.61
CA THR A 248 -10.13 -8.34 -0.67
C THR A 248 -8.65 -8.01 -0.87
N MET A 249 -8.07 -7.05 -0.11
CA MET A 249 -6.66 -6.68 -0.25
C MET A 249 -5.67 -7.86 -0.09
N PRO A 250 -5.94 -8.95 0.67
CA PRO A 250 -5.00 -10.05 0.77
C PRO A 250 -4.93 -10.92 -0.50
N VAL A 251 -5.96 -10.86 -1.35
CA VAL A 251 -6.06 -11.71 -2.56
C VAL A 251 -4.87 -11.55 -3.49
N PRO A 252 -4.44 -10.33 -3.89
CA PRO A 252 -3.24 -10.17 -4.71
C PRO A 252 -1.97 -10.77 -4.08
N MET A 253 -1.86 -10.74 -2.75
CA MET A 253 -0.70 -11.34 -2.07
C MET A 253 -0.75 -12.86 -2.06
N LEU A 254 -1.93 -13.46 -1.95
CA LEU A 254 -2.10 -14.90 -2.11
C LEU A 254 -1.79 -15.35 -3.54
N LEU A 255 -2.17 -14.56 -4.56
CA LEU A 255 -1.75 -14.77 -5.95
C LEU A 255 -0.22 -14.63 -6.12
N PHE A 256 0.40 -13.71 -5.39
CA PHE A 256 1.86 -13.60 -5.35
C PHE A 256 2.50 -14.87 -4.78
N VAL A 257 2.01 -15.38 -3.65
CA VAL A 257 2.48 -16.64 -3.04
C VAL A 257 2.27 -17.81 -4.01
N GLN A 258 1.09 -17.92 -4.63
CA GLN A 258 0.77 -18.96 -5.61
C GLN A 258 1.78 -19.00 -6.77
N ASN A 259 2.25 -17.83 -7.22
CA ASN A 259 3.27 -17.71 -8.27
C ASN A 259 4.71 -17.93 -7.76
N THR A 260 4.90 -18.15 -6.46
CA THR A 260 6.21 -18.33 -5.85
C THR A 260 6.45 -19.77 -5.40
N VAL A 261 5.40 -20.48 -5.01
CA VAL A 261 5.49 -21.87 -4.52
C VAL A 261 5.39 -22.88 -5.68
N SER A 262 5.85 -24.12 -5.41
CA SER A 262 5.77 -25.23 -6.36
C SER A 262 4.31 -25.60 -6.69
N GLU A 263 4.10 -26.19 -7.87
CA GLU A 263 2.76 -26.53 -8.39
C GLU A 263 1.97 -27.44 -7.47
N SER A 264 2.65 -28.36 -6.79
CA SER A 264 2.03 -29.32 -5.88
C SER A 264 1.28 -28.71 -4.70
N VAL A 265 1.60 -27.47 -4.33
CA VAL A 265 1.01 -26.79 -3.16
C VAL A 265 0.25 -25.51 -3.51
N ARG A 266 0.12 -25.17 -4.80
CA ARG A 266 -0.62 -23.96 -5.27
C ARG A 266 -2.10 -23.96 -4.91
N TRP A 267 -2.69 -25.11 -4.64
CA TRP A 267 -4.07 -25.22 -4.22
C TRP A 267 -4.34 -24.55 -2.87
N ILE A 268 -3.32 -24.47 -1.97
CA ILE A 268 -3.50 -23.88 -0.63
C ILE A 268 -3.83 -22.38 -0.71
N PRO A 269 -3.03 -21.52 -1.38
CA PRO A 269 -3.42 -20.13 -1.59
C PRO A 269 -4.75 -19.98 -2.33
N GLN A 270 -5.10 -20.87 -3.28
CA GLN A 270 -6.38 -20.83 -4.00
C GLN A 270 -7.58 -21.03 -3.07
N VAL A 271 -7.49 -21.97 -2.13
CA VAL A 271 -8.54 -22.16 -1.13
C VAL A 271 -8.73 -20.91 -0.28
N TRP A 272 -7.64 -20.26 0.13
CA TRP A 272 -7.74 -19.01 0.90
C TRP A 272 -8.33 -17.86 0.09
N ILE A 273 -8.01 -17.74 -1.20
CA ILE A 273 -8.63 -16.76 -2.11
C ILE A 273 -10.14 -17.01 -2.19
N PHE A 274 -10.55 -18.27 -2.36
CA PHE A 274 -11.97 -18.63 -2.37
C PHE A 274 -12.68 -18.28 -1.05
N LEU A 275 -12.06 -18.59 0.10
CA LEU A 275 -12.62 -18.28 1.42
C LEU A 275 -12.77 -16.77 1.64
N LEU A 276 -11.82 -15.95 1.18
CA LEU A 276 -11.89 -14.48 1.28
C LEU A 276 -13.05 -13.93 0.43
N TYR A 277 -13.20 -14.39 -0.80
CA TYR A 277 -14.34 -13.98 -1.63
C TYR A 277 -15.68 -14.48 -1.06
N ALA A 278 -15.72 -15.71 -0.59
CA ALA A 278 -16.91 -16.25 0.08
C ALA A 278 -17.30 -15.44 1.32
N ASN A 279 -16.31 -15.03 2.14
CA ASN A 279 -16.52 -14.14 3.27
C ASN A 279 -17.09 -12.78 2.84
N ALA A 280 -16.53 -12.15 1.80
CA ALA A 280 -17.00 -10.86 1.31
C ALA A 280 -18.45 -10.93 0.78
N VAL A 281 -18.78 -11.99 0.03
CA VAL A 281 -20.13 -12.22 -0.48
C VAL A 281 -21.11 -12.53 0.66
N LEU A 282 -20.72 -13.38 1.62
CA LEU A 282 -21.55 -13.75 2.77
C LEU A 282 -21.86 -12.54 3.66
N GLN A 283 -20.85 -11.71 3.97
CA GLN A 283 -21.07 -10.51 4.79
C GLN A 283 -21.95 -9.49 4.06
N GLY A 284 -21.79 -9.33 2.74
CA GLY A 284 -22.70 -8.53 1.94
C GLY A 284 -24.14 -9.04 1.99
N PHE A 285 -24.33 -10.33 1.83
CA PHE A 285 -25.64 -10.97 1.93
C PHE A 285 -26.26 -10.76 3.32
N LEU A 286 -25.52 -10.99 4.40
CA LEU A 286 -25.97 -10.80 5.78
C LEU A 286 -26.33 -9.32 6.06
N TYR A 287 -25.54 -8.39 5.53
CA TYR A 287 -25.84 -6.96 5.66
C TYR A 287 -27.14 -6.58 4.94
N PHE A 288 -27.29 -6.96 3.66
CA PHE A 288 -28.46 -6.54 2.86
C PHE A 288 -29.76 -7.23 3.26
N LEU A 289 -29.73 -8.51 3.65
CA LEU A 289 -30.95 -9.26 4.02
C LEU A 289 -31.27 -9.20 5.51
N PHE A 290 -30.24 -9.38 6.38
CA PHE A 290 -30.46 -9.50 7.82
C PHE A 290 -30.09 -8.24 8.60
N ARG A 291 -29.63 -7.19 7.90
CA ARG A 291 -29.23 -5.90 8.50
C ARG A 291 -28.12 -6.01 9.56
N ILE A 292 -27.24 -7.02 9.45
CA ILE A 292 -26.10 -7.16 10.36
C ILE A 292 -25.00 -6.21 9.89
N PRO A 293 -24.58 -5.23 10.69
CA PRO A 293 -23.51 -4.28 10.32
C PRO A 293 -22.18 -4.99 10.04
N PHE A 294 -21.41 -4.54 9.05
CA PHE A 294 -20.09 -5.12 8.73
C PHE A 294 -19.13 -5.09 9.93
N ILE A 295 -19.20 -4.04 10.74
CA ILE A 295 -18.33 -3.91 11.92
C ILE A 295 -18.59 -5.01 12.95
N ASP A 296 -19.85 -5.49 13.08
CA ASP A 296 -20.20 -6.57 13.99
C ASP A 296 -19.72 -7.94 13.48
N MET A 297 -19.49 -8.04 12.15
CA MET A 297 -18.93 -9.25 11.50
C MET A 297 -17.39 -9.19 11.35
N LEU A 298 -16.75 -8.11 11.78
CA LEU A 298 -15.32 -7.88 11.62
C LEU A 298 -14.46 -8.96 12.29
N PHE A 299 -14.95 -9.54 13.40
CA PHE A 299 -14.29 -10.65 14.06
C PHE A 299 -14.06 -11.86 13.12
N ILE A 300 -15.05 -12.18 12.28
CA ILE A 300 -14.95 -13.29 11.32
C ILE A 300 -13.85 -12.99 10.30
N THR A 301 -13.81 -11.75 9.78
CA THR A 301 -12.75 -11.33 8.85
C THR A 301 -11.38 -11.39 9.50
N HIS A 302 -11.23 -10.87 10.72
CA HIS A 302 -9.95 -10.91 11.45
C HIS A 302 -9.47 -12.34 11.70
N LEU A 303 -10.36 -13.25 12.10
CA LEU A 303 -10.04 -14.65 12.31
C LEU A 303 -9.58 -15.31 11.00
N LEU A 304 -10.28 -15.04 9.90
CA LEU A 304 -9.94 -15.56 8.59
C LEU A 304 -8.57 -15.04 8.11
N LEU A 305 -8.31 -13.75 8.28
CA LEU A 305 -7.02 -13.14 7.94
C LEU A 305 -5.87 -13.71 8.78
N PHE A 306 -6.08 -13.83 10.08
CA PHE A 306 -5.08 -14.38 11.00
C PHE A 306 -4.71 -15.82 10.64
N THR A 307 -5.72 -16.69 10.50
CA THR A 307 -5.50 -18.09 10.13
C THR A 307 -4.91 -18.24 8.73
N GLY A 308 -5.28 -17.35 7.80
CA GLY A 308 -4.68 -17.25 6.46
C GLY A 308 -3.20 -16.92 6.49
N VAL A 309 -2.81 -15.91 7.25
CA VAL A 309 -1.39 -15.52 7.40
C VAL A 309 -0.58 -16.64 8.05
N VAL A 310 -1.08 -17.28 9.11
CA VAL A 310 -0.44 -18.43 9.75
C VAL A 310 -0.27 -19.58 8.76
N SER A 311 -1.32 -19.90 7.99
CA SER A 311 -1.27 -20.93 6.96
C SER A 311 -0.22 -20.64 5.90
N MET A 312 -0.10 -19.37 5.43
CA MET A 312 0.93 -18.97 4.46
C MET A 312 2.34 -19.06 5.05
N ILE A 313 2.54 -18.66 6.29
CA ILE A 313 3.84 -18.79 6.97
C ILE A 313 4.26 -20.27 7.05
N LEU A 314 3.36 -21.16 7.45
CA LEU A 314 3.63 -22.59 7.53
C LEU A 314 3.90 -23.21 6.14
N LEU A 315 3.14 -22.82 5.13
CA LEU A 315 3.35 -23.24 3.74
C LEU A 315 4.73 -22.80 3.25
N LEU A 316 5.05 -21.52 3.35
CA LEU A 316 6.32 -20.95 2.90
C LEU A 316 7.52 -21.53 3.67
N TRP A 317 7.36 -21.79 4.97
CA TRP A 317 8.40 -22.43 5.77
C TRP A 317 8.70 -23.87 5.31
N LYS A 318 7.64 -24.68 5.05
CA LYS A 318 7.78 -26.03 4.51
C LYS A 318 8.40 -26.02 3.12
N GLU A 319 7.94 -25.13 2.27
CA GLU A 319 8.44 -25.00 0.90
C GLU A 319 9.91 -24.55 0.87
N TYR A 320 10.28 -23.57 1.73
CA TYR A 320 11.67 -23.15 1.86
C TYR A 320 12.57 -24.29 2.36
N ARG A 321 12.11 -25.09 3.32
CA ARG A 321 12.87 -26.27 3.78
C ARG A 321 13.14 -27.26 2.67
N LYS A 322 12.21 -27.37 1.71
CA LYS A 322 12.29 -28.30 0.57
C LYS A 322 13.16 -27.75 -0.58
N THR A 323 12.96 -26.50 -0.94
CA THR A 323 13.54 -25.92 -2.17
C THR A 323 14.80 -25.11 -1.93
N GLN A 324 14.98 -24.55 -0.73
CA GLN A 324 16.05 -23.60 -0.35
C GLN A 324 16.09 -22.35 -1.25
N GLU A 325 14.98 -22.04 -1.93
CA GLU A 325 14.91 -20.89 -2.83
C GLU A 325 14.92 -19.57 -2.08
N LYS A 326 15.75 -18.63 -2.55
CA LYS A 326 15.89 -17.28 -1.95
C LYS A 326 14.57 -16.49 -1.98
N GLU A 327 13.78 -16.67 -3.03
CA GLU A 327 12.50 -15.98 -3.21
C GLU A 327 11.46 -16.46 -2.19
N VAL A 328 11.37 -17.78 -1.95
CA VAL A 328 10.49 -18.35 -0.93
C VAL A 328 10.89 -17.87 0.47
N ASN A 329 12.19 -17.81 0.77
CA ASN A 329 12.69 -17.29 2.05
C ASN A 329 12.33 -15.81 2.24
N LEU A 330 12.43 -15.00 1.19
CA LEU A 330 12.05 -13.60 1.22
C LEU A 330 10.56 -13.44 1.54
N CYS A 331 9.69 -14.21 0.85
CA CYS A 331 8.27 -14.25 1.13
C CYS A 331 7.98 -14.66 2.58
N LEU A 332 8.67 -15.69 3.08
CA LEU A 332 8.52 -16.15 4.45
C LEU A 332 8.84 -15.03 5.47
N LYS A 333 9.94 -14.31 5.27
CA LYS A 333 10.32 -13.17 6.12
C LYS A 333 9.28 -12.04 6.05
N ALA A 334 8.80 -11.72 4.84
CA ALA A 334 7.79 -10.70 4.64
C ALA A 334 6.48 -11.07 5.35
N PHE A 335 5.96 -12.29 5.15
CA PHE A 335 4.77 -12.76 5.85
C PHE A 335 4.96 -12.85 7.37
N GLY A 336 6.19 -13.11 7.85
CA GLY A 336 6.53 -13.02 9.27
C GLY A 336 6.34 -11.61 9.83
N VAL A 337 6.80 -10.58 9.11
CA VAL A 337 6.61 -9.17 9.49
C VAL A 337 5.12 -8.82 9.52
N LEU A 338 4.36 -9.20 8.48
CA LEU A 338 2.91 -8.97 8.43
C LEU A 338 2.18 -9.70 9.56
N GLY A 339 2.56 -10.93 9.85
CA GLY A 339 1.98 -11.74 10.94
C GLY A 339 2.21 -11.10 12.30
N ILE A 340 3.43 -10.67 12.60
CA ILE A 340 3.77 -10.02 13.89
C ILE A 340 2.99 -8.71 14.03
N SER A 341 3.01 -7.83 13.02
CA SER A 341 2.28 -6.56 13.07
C SER A 341 0.77 -6.76 13.16
N GLY A 342 0.23 -7.77 12.46
CA GLY A 342 -1.18 -8.13 12.52
C GLY A 342 -1.60 -8.62 13.90
N VAL A 343 -0.81 -9.50 14.54
CA VAL A 343 -1.08 -9.95 15.91
C VAL A 343 -1.07 -8.79 16.90
N ILE A 344 -0.07 -7.91 16.82
CA ILE A 344 0.01 -6.72 17.67
C ILE A 344 -1.25 -5.85 17.47
N ALA A 345 -1.62 -5.58 16.23
CA ALA A 345 -2.80 -4.77 15.91
C ALA A 345 -4.10 -5.43 16.44
N LEU A 346 -4.26 -6.76 16.31
CA LEU A 346 -5.44 -7.47 16.83
C LEU A 346 -5.52 -7.43 18.36
N VAL A 347 -4.39 -7.58 19.06
CA VAL A 347 -4.33 -7.46 20.53
C VAL A 347 -4.70 -6.04 20.97
N LEU A 348 -4.16 -5.02 20.31
CA LEU A 348 -4.48 -3.63 20.60
C LEU A 348 -5.97 -3.33 20.37
N TYR A 349 -6.55 -3.86 19.30
CA TYR A 349 -7.96 -3.65 18.96
C TYR A 349 -8.91 -4.39 19.90
N TRP A 350 -8.75 -5.71 20.08
CA TRP A 350 -9.72 -6.55 20.77
C TRP A 350 -9.52 -6.64 22.29
N VAL A 351 -8.26 -6.54 22.75
CA VAL A 351 -7.93 -6.72 24.18
C VAL A 351 -7.76 -5.40 24.89
N LEU A 352 -6.99 -4.48 24.29
CA LEU A 352 -6.62 -3.23 24.94
C LEU A 352 -7.53 -2.05 24.54
N SER A 353 -8.34 -2.21 23.48
CA SER A 353 -9.21 -1.14 22.93
C SER A 353 -8.45 0.16 22.62
N ILE A 354 -7.19 0.01 22.18
CA ILE A 354 -6.30 1.13 21.85
C ILE A 354 -6.47 1.48 20.38
N TYR A 355 -6.76 2.76 20.10
CA TYR A 355 -7.06 3.24 18.74
C TYR A 355 -5.87 3.32 17.78
N TRP A 356 -4.64 3.15 18.26
CA TRP A 356 -3.43 3.20 17.42
C TRP A 356 -3.15 1.90 16.66
N TYR A 357 -3.99 0.88 16.79
CA TYR A 357 -3.85 -0.40 16.11
C TYR A 357 -3.73 -0.25 14.59
N GLU A 358 -4.46 0.73 14.02
CA GLU A 358 -4.42 1.02 12.58
C GLU A 358 -3.03 1.44 12.11
N SER A 359 -2.41 2.40 12.80
CA SER A 359 -1.09 2.92 12.46
C SER A 359 -0.02 1.82 12.52
N ILE A 360 -0.10 0.92 13.51
CA ILE A 360 0.82 -0.21 13.64
C ILE A 360 0.63 -1.20 12.50
N PHE A 361 -0.61 -1.50 12.14
CA PHE A 361 -0.91 -2.40 11.03
C PHE A 361 -0.48 -1.80 9.68
N GLN A 362 -0.76 -0.53 9.44
CA GLN A 362 -0.33 0.21 8.24
C GLN A 362 1.20 0.22 8.11
N PHE A 363 1.92 0.45 9.22
CA PHE A 363 3.38 0.37 9.23
C PHE A 363 3.89 -1.04 8.93
N GLY A 364 3.24 -2.07 9.49
CA GLY A 364 3.53 -3.47 9.19
C GLY A 364 3.34 -3.81 7.71
N ILE A 365 2.27 -3.33 7.08
CA ILE A 365 2.03 -3.46 5.64
C ILE A 365 3.16 -2.80 4.84
N LEU A 366 3.58 -1.59 5.22
CA LEU A 366 4.66 -0.89 4.52
C LEU A 366 5.98 -1.68 4.59
N LEU A 367 6.35 -2.18 5.77
CA LEU A 367 7.54 -3.02 5.94
C LEU A 367 7.44 -4.33 5.15
N TYR A 368 6.29 -4.99 5.19
CA TYR A 368 6.00 -6.18 4.40
C TYR A 368 6.26 -5.95 2.91
N ILE A 369 5.70 -4.87 2.37
CA ILE A 369 5.88 -4.53 0.95
C ILE A 369 7.30 -4.10 0.65
N ALA A 370 7.96 -3.35 1.52
CA ALA A 370 9.35 -2.94 1.33
C ALA A 370 10.27 -4.16 1.16
N VAL A 371 10.08 -5.20 1.99
CA VAL A 371 10.84 -6.46 1.90
C VAL A 371 10.57 -7.17 0.56
N LEU A 372 9.31 -7.31 0.16
CA LEU A 372 8.94 -7.97 -1.10
C LEU A 372 9.44 -7.20 -2.32
N PHE A 373 9.21 -5.89 -2.33
CA PHE A 373 9.58 -5.03 -3.45
C PHE A 373 11.09 -4.99 -3.66
N TRP A 374 11.85 -4.89 -2.57
CA TRP A 374 13.31 -4.98 -2.61
C TRP A 374 13.78 -6.29 -3.27
N GLY A 375 13.21 -7.42 -2.85
CA GLY A 375 13.58 -8.71 -3.42
C GLY A 375 13.24 -8.85 -4.90
N LEU A 376 12.08 -8.32 -5.31
CA LEU A 376 11.71 -8.30 -6.72
C LEU A 376 12.64 -7.42 -7.55
N LEU A 377 13.02 -6.24 -7.06
CA LEU A 377 13.99 -5.37 -7.73
C LEU A 377 15.35 -6.04 -7.89
N CYS A 378 15.84 -6.71 -6.84
CA CYS A 378 17.09 -7.47 -6.91
C CYS A 378 17.01 -8.57 -7.97
N LYS A 379 15.88 -9.31 -8.04
CA LYS A 379 15.65 -10.35 -9.04
C LYS A 379 15.69 -9.79 -10.46
N VAL A 380 14.97 -8.70 -10.72
CA VAL A 380 14.96 -8.04 -12.05
C VAL A 380 16.36 -7.52 -12.42
N SER A 381 17.06 -6.89 -11.48
CA SER A 381 18.42 -6.41 -11.69
C SER A 381 19.38 -7.54 -12.07
N ASN A 382 19.31 -8.68 -11.36
CA ASN A 382 20.14 -9.86 -11.67
C ASN A 382 19.79 -10.46 -13.03
N ASN A 383 18.50 -10.54 -13.37
CA ASN A 383 18.07 -11.05 -14.68
C ASN A 383 18.57 -10.14 -15.83
N ILE A 384 18.47 -8.81 -15.66
CA ILE A 384 18.99 -7.87 -16.67
C ILE A 384 20.50 -8.01 -16.80
N GLN A 385 21.23 -8.13 -15.70
CA GLN A 385 22.68 -8.33 -15.72
C GLN A 385 23.03 -9.64 -16.44
N PHE A 386 22.34 -10.73 -16.15
CA PHE A 386 22.55 -12.02 -16.80
C PHE A 386 22.29 -11.94 -18.31
N CYS A 387 21.21 -11.28 -18.75
CA CYS A 387 20.94 -11.07 -20.18
C CYS A 387 22.03 -10.25 -20.85
N LEU A 388 22.54 -9.19 -20.19
CA LEU A 388 23.64 -8.39 -20.71
C LEU A 388 24.95 -9.19 -20.82
N GLU A 389 25.26 -10.02 -19.82
CA GLU A 389 26.41 -10.91 -19.84
C GLU A 389 26.30 -11.91 -21.00
N GLN A 390 25.12 -12.54 -21.17
CA GLN A 390 24.90 -13.45 -22.32
C GLN A 390 25.05 -12.74 -23.67
N GLU A 391 24.55 -11.51 -23.82
CA GLU A 391 24.72 -10.74 -25.06
C GLU A 391 26.19 -10.44 -25.32
N VAL A 392 26.95 -10.07 -24.29
CA VAL A 392 28.39 -9.86 -24.39
C VAL A 392 29.12 -11.16 -24.80
N TYR A 393 28.78 -12.29 -24.12
CA TYR A 393 29.36 -13.58 -24.49
C TYR A 393 29.00 -14.00 -25.91
N ARG A 394 27.78 -13.75 -26.38
CA ARG A 394 27.34 -14.02 -27.74
C ARG A 394 28.14 -13.20 -28.73
N ARG A 395 28.30 -11.89 -28.50
CA ARG A 395 29.13 -11.02 -29.35
C ARG A 395 30.58 -11.50 -29.40
N MET A 396 31.19 -11.77 -28.24
CA MET A 396 32.57 -12.28 -28.17
C MET A 396 32.73 -13.64 -28.85
N SER A 397 31.68 -14.44 -28.91
CA SER A 397 31.68 -15.75 -29.58
C SER A 397 31.46 -15.68 -31.09
N LEU A 398 30.80 -14.62 -31.60
CA LEU A 398 30.41 -14.48 -33.02
C LEU A 398 31.15 -13.34 -33.75
N GLU A 399 31.92 -12.53 -33.08
CA GLU A 399 32.68 -11.42 -33.64
C GLU A 399 34.16 -11.63 -33.43
N ASP A 400 34.98 -11.18 -34.39
CA ASP A 400 36.43 -11.19 -34.32
C ASP A 400 36.89 -9.98 -33.48
N ARG A 401 37.75 -10.22 -32.49
CA ARG A 401 38.21 -9.21 -31.54
C ARG A 401 39.04 -8.06 -32.14
N MET A 402 39.67 -8.32 -33.27
CA MET A 402 40.56 -7.36 -33.90
C MET A 402 39.83 -6.48 -34.91
N THR A 403 38.86 -7.03 -35.62
CA THR A 403 38.18 -6.35 -36.72
C THR A 403 36.73 -5.95 -36.43
N ASP A 404 36.14 -6.43 -35.34
CA ASP A 404 34.72 -6.33 -35.03
C ASP A 404 33.77 -6.90 -36.11
N MET A 405 34.32 -7.61 -37.07
CA MET A 405 33.53 -8.34 -38.08
C MET A 405 33.04 -9.66 -37.54
N LYS A 406 32.03 -10.24 -38.20
CA LYS A 406 31.59 -11.60 -37.90
C LYS A 406 32.73 -12.58 -38.10
N ASN A 407 32.92 -13.50 -37.14
CA ASN A 407 34.00 -14.49 -37.20
C ASN A 407 33.55 -15.75 -37.94
N ARG A 408 34.47 -16.72 -38.08
CA ARG A 408 34.21 -17.98 -38.74
C ARG A 408 32.99 -18.74 -38.22
N LYS A 409 32.78 -18.74 -36.92
CA LYS A 409 31.62 -19.42 -36.32
C LYS A 409 30.29 -18.77 -36.73
N SER A 410 30.27 -17.46 -36.82
CA SER A 410 29.10 -16.69 -37.31
C SER A 410 28.79 -17.03 -38.77
N PHE A 411 29.86 -17.21 -39.61
CA PHE A 411 29.71 -17.65 -41.00
C PHE A 411 29.17 -19.07 -41.08
N GLU A 412 29.67 -20.01 -40.28
CA GLU A 412 29.17 -21.40 -40.23
C GLU A 412 27.68 -21.45 -39.88
N MET A 413 27.22 -20.68 -38.87
CA MET A 413 25.80 -20.58 -38.52
C MET A 413 24.95 -20.01 -39.67
N TYR A 414 25.46 -19.03 -40.39
CA TYR A 414 24.74 -18.44 -41.53
C TYR A 414 24.58 -19.46 -42.70
N ILE A 415 25.57 -20.32 -42.90
CA ILE A 415 25.48 -21.42 -43.87
C ILE A 415 24.43 -22.45 -43.44
N GLU A 416 24.34 -22.78 -42.15
CA GLU A 416 23.30 -23.67 -41.61
C GLU A 416 21.90 -23.11 -41.86
N GLU A 417 21.67 -21.79 -41.60
CA GLU A 417 20.39 -21.12 -41.86
C GLU A 417 19.99 -21.17 -43.35
N ILE A 418 20.95 -21.08 -44.28
CA ILE A 418 20.71 -21.27 -45.72
C ILE A 418 20.33 -22.70 -46.01
N GLN A 419 21.03 -23.68 -45.43
CA GLN A 419 20.75 -25.11 -45.65
C GLN A 419 19.39 -25.54 -45.13
N GLU A 420 18.94 -24.95 -44.00
CA GLU A 420 17.62 -25.17 -43.43
C GLU A 420 16.48 -24.45 -44.17
N GLY A 421 16.81 -23.64 -45.19
CA GLY A 421 15.84 -22.91 -45.99
C GLY A 421 15.27 -21.65 -45.32
N ALA A 422 15.87 -21.22 -44.21
CA ALA A 422 15.49 -19.97 -43.52
C ALA A 422 15.90 -18.73 -44.35
N ILE A 423 16.97 -18.86 -45.14
CA ILE A 423 17.43 -17.83 -46.07
C ILE A 423 17.46 -18.46 -47.46
N LEU A 424 16.80 -17.84 -48.43
CA LEU A 424 16.80 -18.30 -49.82
C LEU A 424 18.14 -18.04 -50.48
N LEU A 425 18.75 -19.05 -51.11
CA LEU A 425 20.06 -18.98 -51.75
C LEU A 425 20.13 -17.90 -52.85
N GLU A 426 18.99 -17.61 -53.49
CA GLU A 426 18.84 -16.57 -54.53
C GLU A 426 19.11 -15.15 -54.00
N ASN A 427 18.98 -14.96 -52.71
CA ASN A 427 19.19 -13.66 -52.06
C ASN A 427 20.58 -13.52 -51.41
N VAL A 428 21.49 -14.47 -51.70
CA VAL A 428 22.82 -14.49 -51.07
C VAL A 428 23.90 -14.21 -52.12
N LEU A 429 24.73 -13.19 -51.84
CA LEU A 429 25.93 -12.87 -52.59
C LEU A 429 27.17 -13.21 -51.74
N LEU A 430 27.99 -14.11 -52.19
CA LEU A 430 29.24 -14.50 -51.55
C LEU A 430 30.42 -13.75 -52.18
N LEU A 431 31.07 -12.89 -51.38
CA LEU A 431 32.28 -12.19 -51.77
C LEU A 431 33.49 -12.75 -51.00
N PHE A 432 34.54 -13.08 -51.71
CA PHE A 432 35.79 -13.56 -51.12
C PHE A 432 36.86 -12.48 -51.24
N VAL A 433 37.31 -11.92 -50.12
CA VAL A 433 38.32 -10.86 -50.08
C VAL A 433 39.58 -11.41 -49.42
N LYS A 434 40.72 -11.28 -50.14
CA LYS A 434 42.05 -11.69 -49.66
C LYS A 434 43.00 -10.52 -49.61
N ILE A 435 43.66 -10.32 -48.48
CA ILE A 435 44.76 -9.35 -48.36
C ILE A 435 46.01 -9.97 -49.00
N ALA A 436 46.50 -9.35 -50.08
CA ALA A 436 47.73 -9.80 -50.75
C ALA A 436 48.97 -9.51 -49.90
N GLU A 437 49.89 -10.42 -49.88
CA GLU A 437 51.23 -10.27 -49.26
C GLU A 437 51.26 -9.84 -47.78
N LEU A 438 50.21 -10.16 -46.99
CA LEU A 438 50.14 -9.84 -45.56
C LEU A 438 51.38 -10.34 -44.78
N LYS A 439 51.89 -11.51 -45.15
CA LYS A 439 53.12 -12.06 -44.56
C LYS A 439 54.32 -11.16 -44.82
N LYS A 440 54.48 -10.62 -46.02
CA LYS A 440 55.57 -9.70 -46.39
C LYS A 440 55.47 -8.37 -45.62
N ILE A 441 54.24 -7.86 -45.39
CA ILE A 441 54.01 -6.71 -44.58
C ILE A 441 54.47 -6.97 -43.14
N ASN A 442 54.13 -8.12 -42.58
CA ASN A 442 54.54 -8.51 -41.23
C ASN A 442 56.05 -8.67 -41.09
N ASP A 443 56.73 -9.21 -42.10
CA ASP A 443 58.16 -9.47 -42.09
C ASP A 443 58.96 -8.19 -42.25
N ILE A 444 58.49 -7.18 -43.02
CA ILE A 444 59.18 -5.91 -43.27
C ILE A 444 58.83 -4.87 -42.23
N SER A 445 57.56 -4.71 -41.86
CA SER A 445 57.07 -3.60 -41.07
C SER A 445 56.56 -4.03 -39.67
N GLY A 446 56.71 -5.32 -39.34
CA GLY A 446 56.31 -5.87 -38.06
C GLY A 446 54.82 -6.23 -37.96
N ARG A 447 54.50 -7.12 -37.00
CA ARG A 447 53.12 -7.65 -36.78
C ARG A 447 52.08 -6.58 -36.53
N GLN A 448 52.47 -5.48 -35.86
CA GLN A 448 51.54 -4.40 -35.54
C GLN A 448 51.03 -3.69 -36.82
N MET A 449 51.89 -3.52 -37.83
CA MET A 449 51.51 -2.95 -39.14
C MET A 449 50.57 -3.90 -39.89
N GLY A 450 50.82 -5.23 -39.78
CA GLY A 450 49.96 -6.24 -40.40
C GLY A 450 48.57 -6.25 -39.77
N ASP A 451 48.48 -6.20 -38.43
CA ASP A 451 47.21 -6.10 -37.70
C ASP A 451 46.43 -4.83 -38.08
N GLU A 452 47.13 -3.68 -38.19
CA GLU A 452 46.52 -2.43 -38.65
C GLU A 452 46.02 -2.50 -40.09
N THR A 453 46.73 -3.21 -40.99
CA THR A 453 46.30 -3.46 -42.36
C THR A 453 45.01 -4.28 -42.40
N VAL A 454 44.92 -5.33 -41.58
CA VAL A 454 43.70 -6.14 -41.45
C VAL A 454 42.52 -5.33 -40.94
N ILE A 455 42.74 -4.51 -39.89
CA ILE A 455 41.70 -3.64 -39.33
C ILE A 455 41.22 -2.60 -40.35
N ARG A 456 42.13 -1.95 -41.08
CA ARG A 456 41.77 -1.00 -42.15
C ARG A 456 40.96 -1.65 -43.27
N THR A 457 41.37 -2.85 -43.71
CA THR A 457 40.65 -3.59 -44.72
C THR A 457 39.24 -3.96 -44.27
N ALA A 458 39.10 -4.44 -43.06
CA ALA A 458 37.79 -4.75 -42.44
C ALA A 458 36.85 -3.52 -42.40
N ARG A 459 37.37 -2.37 -41.97
CA ARG A 459 36.63 -1.09 -41.96
C ARG A 459 36.22 -0.64 -43.36
N SER A 460 37.06 -0.85 -44.35
CA SER A 460 36.73 -0.51 -45.75
C SER A 460 35.60 -1.40 -46.29
N ILE A 461 35.60 -2.68 -45.95
CA ILE A 461 34.51 -3.62 -46.30
C ILE A 461 33.22 -3.19 -45.62
N GLN A 462 33.23 -2.91 -44.32
CA GLN A 462 32.06 -2.47 -43.59
C GLN A 462 31.47 -1.13 -44.09
N SER A 463 32.34 -0.19 -44.49
CA SER A 463 31.87 1.11 -45.06
C SER A 463 31.26 0.90 -46.46
N ALA A 464 31.82 0.01 -47.28
CA ALA A 464 31.21 -0.36 -48.56
C ALA A 464 29.86 -1.04 -48.42
N GLU A 465 29.72 -1.97 -47.47
CA GLU A 465 28.46 -2.62 -47.15
C GLU A 465 27.37 -1.59 -46.75
N ARG A 466 27.69 -0.67 -45.87
CA ARG A 466 26.73 0.40 -45.44
C ARG A 466 26.30 1.29 -46.60
N SER A 467 27.22 1.65 -47.49
CA SER A 467 26.91 2.49 -48.65
C SER A 467 26.01 1.78 -49.69
N VAL A 468 26.01 0.45 -49.72
CA VAL A 468 25.12 -0.35 -50.57
C VAL A 468 23.75 -0.55 -49.95
N LEU A 469 23.67 -0.64 -48.61
CA LEU A 469 22.39 -0.76 -47.88
C LEU A 469 21.60 0.56 -47.75
N GLU A 470 22.27 1.70 -47.94
CA GLU A 470 21.67 3.02 -47.91
C GLU A 470 21.16 3.50 -49.29
N GLN A 471 21.41 2.75 -50.36
CA GLN A 471 20.86 2.93 -51.72
C GLN A 471 19.65 2.04 -51.96
#